data_c104b106dee19d71f03d668f5c955ffc
#
_entry.id   c104b106dee19d71f03d668f5c955ffc
#
_cell.length_a   1.000
_cell.length_b   1.000
_cell.length_c   1.000
_cell.angle_alpha   90.00
_cell.angle_beta   90.00
_cell.angle_gamma   90.00
#
_symmetry.space_group_name_H-M   'P 1'
#
loop_
_entity.id
_entity.type
_entity.pdbx_description
1 polymer ?
#
loop_
_entity_poly.entity_id
_entity_poly.type
_entity_poly.pdbx_seq_one_letter_code
_entity_poly.pdbx_strand_id
1 'polypeptide(L)'
;MSDQPTNIPTDNSPTLSPVEFRYARLILLTALISVGFGFTVLFAILGPLGREVGMSELQISSIIAASSLVVFLASPRWGRLSDRWGRKRVMVIGLFGYACGNFLFASVFHLTLIGALLPLAGYLLLMLTRVMHASVMSAIMPASSAYMADITSVATRTKGMGAVGAANNFGSILGPALGGLLAGITLLTPLWVASAVAIITALFVIFLLPDIPKVAPSTGQSRGTASQKLGYFDPRIFPYIIVGALMFMGMALVQQTLAFRFQDVLGLTAVETAQTFGIAMGCSAAASLVSQIGLMQRINLTPFQWLRVALPILAIAFACLALADTRNLMITAMVLQGAGMGLAGPAFMAGASLAVEPHEQGAVAGIAGSCGPLGFTVGPLLGGFFYQISPDLPYWFTFAIYLPLLVFVMRQRRGEKRLDQRIAAQDNSAT
;
A
#
# COMPACT_ATOMS: atom_id res chain seq x y z
N MET A 1 -3.75 -28.00 -53.73
CA MET A 1 -2.91 -27.72 -52.57
C MET A 1 -2.84 -26.19 -52.49
N SER A 2 -3.67 -25.60 -51.68
CA SER A 2 -3.78 -24.14 -51.50
C SER A 2 -3.13 -23.80 -50.17
N ASP A 3 -1.96 -23.15 -50.22
CA ASP A 3 -1.30 -22.54 -49.09
C ASP A 3 -2.21 -21.45 -48.51
N GLN A 4 -2.82 -21.72 -47.37
CA GLN A 4 -3.39 -20.66 -46.54
C GLN A 4 -2.25 -20.01 -45.74
N PRO A 5 -2.07 -18.69 -45.80
CA PRO A 5 -1.11 -18.00 -44.94
C PRO A 5 -1.58 -18.12 -43.49
N THR A 6 -0.74 -18.71 -42.65
CA THR A 6 -0.89 -18.72 -41.20
C THR A 6 -0.96 -17.30 -40.72
N ASN A 7 -2.14 -16.85 -40.31
CA ASN A 7 -2.37 -15.57 -39.62
C ASN A 7 -1.64 -15.60 -38.27
N ILE A 8 -0.37 -15.19 -38.27
CA ILE A 8 0.34 -14.85 -37.02
C ILE A 8 -0.38 -13.63 -36.45
N PRO A 9 -0.90 -13.68 -35.21
CA PRO A 9 -1.51 -12.52 -34.59
C PRO A 9 -0.47 -11.41 -34.58
N THR A 10 -0.70 -10.33 -35.31
CA THR A 10 0.13 -9.12 -35.24
C THR A 10 0.05 -8.61 -33.84
N ASP A 11 1.19 -8.54 -33.18
CA ASP A 11 1.37 -7.93 -31.84
C ASP A 11 0.93 -6.47 -31.93
N ASN A 12 -0.31 -6.20 -31.54
CA ASN A 12 -0.92 -4.87 -31.48
C ASN A 12 -0.43 -4.09 -30.23
N SER A 13 0.84 -4.23 -29.86
CA SER A 13 1.44 -3.33 -28.87
C SER A 13 1.51 -1.92 -29.46
N PRO A 14 1.02 -0.90 -28.77
CA PRO A 14 1.13 0.47 -29.23
C PRO A 14 2.61 0.82 -29.39
N THR A 15 2.97 1.23 -30.59
CA THR A 15 4.33 1.47 -31.03
C THR A 15 4.88 2.77 -30.48
N LEU A 16 5.21 2.80 -29.18
CA LEU A 16 6.16 3.78 -28.68
C LEU A 16 7.55 3.40 -29.18
N SER A 17 8.30 4.38 -29.68
CA SER A 17 9.72 4.17 -29.95
C SER A 17 10.43 3.69 -28.68
N PRO A 18 11.54 2.95 -28.76
CA PRO A 18 12.29 2.50 -27.58
C PRO A 18 12.67 3.63 -26.62
N VAL A 19 12.88 4.81 -27.15
CA VAL A 19 13.22 6.03 -26.39
C VAL A 19 11.97 6.53 -25.66
N GLU A 20 10.84 6.69 -26.33
CA GLU A 20 9.57 7.09 -25.71
C GLU A 20 9.12 6.13 -24.61
N PHE A 21 9.27 4.81 -24.85
CA PHE A 21 8.97 3.80 -23.83
C PHE A 21 9.80 3.99 -22.56
N ARG A 22 11.12 4.24 -22.70
CA ARG A 22 12.00 4.46 -21.55
C ARG A 22 11.59 5.71 -20.77
N TYR A 23 11.29 6.81 -21.44
CA TYR A 23 10.83 8.06 -20.83
C TYR A 23 9.47 7.90 -20.16
N ALA A 24 8.49 7.33 -20.86
CA ALA A 24 7.17 7.08 -20.31
C ALA A 24 7.23 6.25 -19.04
N ARG A 25 8.01 5.16 -19.07
CA ARG A 25 8.24 4.31 -17.91
C ARG A 25 8.88 5.07 -16.74
N LEU A 26 9.92 5.87 -17.00
CA LEU A 26 10.62 6.64 -15.97
C LEU A 26 9.66 7.64 -15.29
N ILE A 27 8.91 8.43 -16.07
CA ILE A 27 7.95 9.42 -15.57
C ILE A 27 6.87 8.73 -14.73
N LEU A 28 6.34 7.61 -15.22
CA LEU A 28 5.32 6.85 -14.51
C LEU A 28 5.83 6.32 -13.14
N LEU A 29 7.03 5.76 -13.12
CA LEU A 29 7.63 5.26 -11.88
C LEU A 29 7.94 6.39 -10.90
N THR A 30 8.41 7.54 -11.40
CA THR A 30 8.63 8.74 -10.57
C THR A 30 7.31 9.24 -9.97
N ALA A 31 6.22 9.24 -10.75
CA ALA A 31 4.91 9.61 -10.24
C ALA A 31 4.44 8.68 -9.10
N LEU A 32 4.67 7.38 -9.25
CA LEU A 32 4.33 6.40 -8.22
C LEU A 32 5.18 6.52 -6.96
N ILE A 33 6.46 6.82 -7.10
CA ILE A 33 7.35 7.13 -5.96
C ILE A 33 6.84 8.37 -5.21
N SER A 34 6.50 9.44 -5.92
CA SER A 34 5.94 10.67 -5.35
C SER A 34 4.65 10.40 -4.55
N VAL A 35 3.75 9.60 -5.10
CA VAL A 35 2.49 9.23 -4.44
C VAL A 35 2.73 8.36 -3.22
N GLY A 36 3.57 7.33 -3.33
CA GLY A 36 3.96 6.47 -2.21
C GLY A 36 4.57 7.27 -1.06
N PHE A 37 5.52 8.18 -1.38
CA PHE A 37 6.15 9.11 -0.44
C PHE A 37 5.11 9.92 0.33
N GLY A 38 4.29 10.66 -0.36
CA GLY A 38 3.38 11.56 0.30
C GLY A 38 2.19 10.87 0.97
N PHE A 39 1.81 9.65 0.55
CA PHE A 39 0.80 8.86 1.27
C PHE A 39 1.29 8.45 2.66
N THR A 40 2.54 8.04 2.77
CA THR A 40 3.11 7.50 4.00
C THR A 40 3.80 8.54 4.88
N VAL A 41 4.17 9.71 4.33
CA VAL A 41 4.73 10.84 5.10
C VAL A 41 3.82 11.24 6.26
N LEU A 42 2.51 11.12 6.06
CA LEU A 42 1.51 11.48 7.04
C LEU A 42 1.59 10.63 8.32
N PHE A 43 1.97 9.35 8.22
CA PHE A 43 2.05 8.49 9.39
C PHE A 43 3.08 8.97 10.43
N ALA A 44 4.16 9.63 9.98
CA ALA A 44 5.16 10.15 10.89
C ALA A 44 4.70 11.38 11.68
N ILE A 45 3.80 12.18 11.09
CA ILE A 45 3.45 13.50 11.63
C ILE A 45 2.02 13.62 12.15
N LEU A 46 1.08 12.80 11.65
CA LEU A 46 -0.35 12.97 11.97
C LEU A 46 -0.66 12.79 13.45
N GLY A 47 -0.03 11.82 14.10
CA GLY A 47 -0.20 11.60 15.54
C GLY A 47 0.22 12.82 16.37
N PRO A 48 1.50 13.21 16.32
CA PRO A 48 2.00 14.38 17.04
C PRO A 48 1.24 15.67 16.67
N LEU A 49 1.01 15.92 15.38
CA LEU A 49 0.34 17.11 14.90
C LEU A 49 -1.13 17.19 15.34
N GLY A 50 -1.83 16.05 15.35
CA GLY A 50 -3.22 15.99 15.82
C GLY A 50 -3.35 16.29 17.31
N ARG A 51 -2.40 15.84 18.13
CA ARG A 51 -2.35 16.17 19.56
C ARG A 51 -2.04 17.63 19.82
N GLU A 52 -1.17 18.27 19.03
CA GLU A 52 -0.87 19.71 19.12
C GLU A 52 -2.13 20.58 18.90
N VAL A 53 -3.08 20.12 18.08
CA VAL A 53 -4.36 20.82 17.87
C VAL A 53 -5.49 20.30 18.78
N GLY A 54 -5.17 19.52 19.80
CA GLY A 54 -6.13 19.05 20.82
C GLY A 54 -7.07 17.94 20.37
N MET A 55 -6.71 17.17 19.34
CA MET A 55 -7.51 16.01 18.89
C MET A 55 -7.24 14.77 19.74
N SER A 56 -8.28 13.98 20.00
CA SER A 56 -8.15 12.65 20.58
C SER A 56 -7.57 11.64 19.56
N GLU A 57 -6.98 10.56 20.08
CA GLU A 57 -6.41 9.47 19.26
C GLU A 57 -7.47 8.85 18.33
N LEU A 58 -8.72 8.75 18.78
CA LEU A 58 -9.82 8.25 17.98
C LEU A 58 -10.17 9.20 16.83
N GLN A 59 -10.17 10.52 17.08
CA GLN A 59 -10.39 11.53 16.03
C GLN A 59 -9.28 11.46 14.97
N ILE A 60 -8.03 11.40 15.40
CA ILE A 60 -6.87 11.28 14.50
C ILE A 60 -6.95 9.99 13.68
N SER A 61 -7.28 8.89 14.31
CA SER A 61 -7.41 7.57 13.67
C SER A 61 -8.59 7.49 12.69
N SER A 62 -9.69 8.20 13.00
CA SER A 62 -10.87 8.25 12.12
C SER A 62 -10.59 8.94 10.78
N ILE A 63 -9.68 9.92 10.75
CA ILE A 63 -9.24 10.59 9.51
C ILE A 63 -8.58 9.57 8.55
N ILE A 64 -7.72 8.69 9.08
CA ILE A 64 -7.06 7.65 8.26
C ILE A 64 -8.07 6.59 7.81
N ALA A 65 -8.93 6.13 8.71
CA ALA A 65 -9.94 5.12 8.42
C ALA A 65 -10.93 5.59 7.33
N ALA A 66 -11.45 6.81 7.46
CA ALA A 66 -12.34 7.41 6.46
C ALA A 66 -11.64 7.55 5.11
N SER A 67 -10.37 7.99 5.09
CA SER A 67 -9.57 8.09 3.88
C SER A 67 -9.42 6.75 3.18
N SER A 68 -9.08 5.70 3.93
CA SER A 68 -8.86 4.35 3.39
C SER A 68 -10.15 3.75 2.83
N LEU A 69 -11.28 3.96 3.52
CA LEU A 69 -12.59 3.56 3.02
C LEU A 69 -12.93 4.26 1.70
N VAL A 70 -12.68 5.56 1.62
CA VAL A 70 -12.93 6.34 0.39
C VAL A 70 -12.04 5.87 -0.76
N VAL A 71 -10.74 5.61 -0.52
CA VAL A 71 -9.84 5.02 -1.53
C VAL A 71 -10.38 3.69 -2.02
N PHE A 72 -10.80 2.82 -1.12
CA PHE A 72 -11.37 1.50 -1.47
C PHE A 72 -12.60 1.63 -2.37
N LEU A 73 -13.53 2.53 -2.04
CA LEU A 73 -14.77 2.73 -2.78
C LEU A 73 -14.58 3.50 -4.11
N ALA A 74 -13.66 4.46 -4.16
CA ALA A 74 -13.46 5.32 -5.31
C ALA A 74 -12.54 4.71 -6.38
N SER A 75 -11.54 3.92 -5.98
CA SER A 75 -10.53 3.36 -6.88
C SER A 75 -11.10 2.59 -8.09
N PRO A 76 -12.12 1.71 -7.94
CA PRO A 76 -12.72 1.02 -9.08
C PRO A 76 -13.48 1.96 -10.03
N ARG A 77 -14.05 3.07 -9.52
CA ARG A 77 -14.72 4.08 -10.34
C ARG A 77 -13.70 4.82 -11.22
N TRP A 78 -12.57 5.21 -10.62
CA TRP A 78 -11.48 5.85 -11.35
C TRP A 78 -10.85 4.95 -12.40
N GLY A 79 -10.72 3.65 -12.12
CA GLY A 79 -10.28 2.67 -13.12
C GLY A 79 -11.17 2.73 -14.38
N ARG A 80 -12.49 2.66 -14.22
CA ARG A 80 -13.46 2.78 -15.34
C ARG A 80 -13.43 4.15 -16.02
N LEU A 81 -13.26 5.23 -15.26
CA LEU A 81 -13.09 6.56 -15.83
C LEU A 81 -11.83 6.68 -16.67
N SER A 82 -10.73 6.08 -16.24
CA SER A 82 -9.46 6.10 -16.97
C SER A 82 -9.55 5.38 -18.32
N ASP A 83 -10.42 4.36 -18.45
CA ASP A 83 -10.73 3.74 -19.75
C ASP A 83 -11.47 4.71 -20.69
N ARG A 84 -12.34 5.56 -20.14
CA ARG A 84 -13.17 6.50 -20.93
C ARG A 84 -12.46 7.81 -21.23
N TRP A 85 -11.84 8.43 -20.23
CA TRP A 85 -11.24 9.77 -20.35
C TRP A 85 -9.78 9.73 -20.83
N GLY A 86 -9.13 8.56 -20.74
CA GLY A 86 -7.72 8.35 -21.04
C GLY A 86 -6.86 8.30 -19.78
N ARG A 87 -5.84 7.45 -19.81
CA ARG A 87 -4.98 7.13 -18.66
C ARG A 87 -4.26 8.38 -18.13
N LYS A 88 -3.61 9.12 -19.03
CA LYS A 88 -2.83 10.33 -18.71
C LYS A 88 -3.70 11.40 -18.04
N ARG A 89 -4.87 11.69 -18.59
CA ARG A 89 -5.78 12.70 -18.03
C ARG A 89 -6.21 12.38 -16.60
N VAL A 90 -6.57 11.13 -16.35
CA VAL A 90 -7.00 10.67 -15.02
C VAL A 90 -5.83 10.69 -14.02
N MET A 91 -4.61 10.34 -14.45
CA MET A 91 -3.42 10.49 -13.61
C MET A 91 -3.16 11.96 -13.24
N VAL A 92 -3.27 12.87 -14.20
CA VAL A 92 -3.10 14.32 -13.98
C VAL A 92 -4.12 14.83 -12.97
N ILE A 93 -5.42 14.51 -13.15
CA ILE A 93 -6.47 14.86 -12.20
C ILE A 93 -6.15 14.32 -10.81
N GLY A 94 -5.73 13.07 -10.71
CA GLY A 94 -5.33 12.43 -9.47
C GLY A 94 -4.17 13.16 -8.78
N LEU A 95 -3.10 13.50 -9.50
CA LEU A 95 -1.91 14.18 -8.97
C LEU A 95 -2.22 15.62 -8.53
N PHE A 96 -3.00 16.37 -9.29
CA PHE A 96 -3.44 17.70 -8.86
C PHE A 96 -4.36 17.62 -7.64
N GLY A 97 -5.33 16.70 -7.65
CA GLY A 97 -6.19 16.47 -6.48
C GLY A 97 -5.41 16.07 -5.24
N TYR A 98 -4.35 15.28 -5.44
CA TYR A 98 -3.41 14.91 -4.39
C TYR A 98 -2.67 16.14 -3.85
N ALA A 99 -2.10 16.97 -4.73
CA ALA A 99 -1.36 18.17 -4.34
C ALA A 99 -2.27 19.18 -3.62
N CYS A 100 -3.42 19.52 -4.21
CA CYS A 100 -4.40 20.44 -3.63
C CYS A 100 -4.94 19.91 -2.29
N GLY A 101 -5.22 18.61 -2.21
CA GLY A 101 -5.71 17.98 -0.99
C GLY A 101 -4.70 18.05 0.16
N ASN A 102 -3.43 17.77 -0.09
CA ASN A 102 -2.36 17.93 0.92
C ASN A 102 -2.17 19.40 1.32
N PHE A 103 -2.22 20.30 0.34
CA PHE A 103 -2.13 21.74 0.59
C PHE A 103 -3.26 22.22 1.52
N LEU A 104 -4.51 21.88 1.19
CA LEU A 104 -5.68 22.24 1.99
C LEU A 104 -5.61 21.61 3.40
N PHE A 105 -5.22 20.34 3.49
CA PHE A 105 -5.07 19.65 4.75
C PHE A 105 -4.02 20.31 5.66
N ALA A 106 -2.85 20.66 5.11
CA ALA A 106 -1.82 21.41 5.82
C ALA A 106 -2.29 22.81 6.23
N SER A 107 -3.04 23.49 5.35
CA SER A 107 -3.59 24.82 5.65
C SER A 107 -4.60 24.80 6.79
N VAL A 108 -5.48 23.78 6.84
CA VAL A 108 -6.43 23.63 7.95
C VAL A 108 -5.70 23.34 9.25
N PHE A 109 -4.66 22.49 9.26
CA PHE A 109 -3.81 22.30 10.43
C PHE A 109 -3.15 23.60 10.87
N HIS A 110 -2.60 24.35 9.93
CA HIS A 110 -1.98 25.63 10.24
C HIS A 110 -2.96 26.61 10.91
N LEU A 111 -4.17 26.76 10.33
CA LEU A 111 -5.23 27.63 10.88
C LEU A 111 -5.68 27.19 12.28
N THR A 112 -5.72 25.87 12.52
CA THR A 112 -6.07 25.32 13.84
C THR A 112 -4.94 25.57 14.86
N LEU A 113 -3.68 25.41 14.46
CA LEU A 113 -2.51 25.65 15.32
C LEU A 113 -2.39 27.11 15.77
N ILE A 114 -2.69 28.07 14.89
CA ILE A 114 -2.68 29.50 15.24
C ILE A 114 -3.95 29.97 15.97
N GLY A 115 -4.87 29.04 16.29
CA GLY A 115 -6.11 29.35 16.99
C GLY A 115 -7.19 30.05 16.16
N ALA A 116 -7.03 30.11 14.82
CA ALA A 116 -8.03 30.71 13.92
C ALA A 116 -9.27 29.80 13.75
N LEU A 117 -9.16 28.52 14.08
CA LEU A 117 -10.25 27.55 14.06
C LEU A 117 -10.40 26.89 15.42
N LEU A 118 -11.65 26.72 15.86
CA LEU A 118 -11.96 25.91 17.04
C LEU A 118 -11.58 24.44 16.80
N PRO A 119 -11.14 23.67 17.81
CA PRO A 119 -10.69 22.28 17.63
C PRO A 119 -11.70 21.38 16.89
N LEU A 120 -12.98 21.48 17.21
CA LEU A 120 -14.03 20.70 16.55
C LEU A 120 -14.20 21.10 15.07
N ALA A 121 -14.18 22.39 14.77
CA ALA A 121 -14.26 22.89 13.38
C ALA A 121 -13.01 22.46 12.59
N GLY A 122 -11.82 22.55 13.20
CA GLY A 122 -10.57 22.05 12.64
C GLY A 122 -10.66 20.56 12.30
N TYR A 123 -11.10 19.73 13.26
CA TYR A 123 -11.30 18.29 13.01
C TYR A 123 -12.26 18.01 11.85
N LEU A 124 -13.42 18.65 11.80
CA LEU A 124 -14.41 18.43 10.73
C LEU A 124 -13.87 18.86 9.35
N LEU A 125 -13.15 19.99 9.30
CA LEU A 125 -12.51 20.45 8.07
C LEU A 125 -11.34 19.55 7.65
N LEU A 126 -10.54 19.05 8.60
CA LEU A 126 -9.50 18.08 8.31
C LEU A 126 -10.08 16.77 7.78
N MET A 127 -11.16 16.28 8.36
CA MET A 127 -11.88 15.11 7.86
C MET A 127 -12.40 15.34 6.43
N LEU A 128 -13.04 16.48 6.18
CA LEU A 128 -13.57 16.83 4.86
C LEU A 128 -12.46 16.92 3.80
N THR A 129 -11.41 17.70 4.07
CA THR A 129 -10.28 17.85 3.13
C THR A 129 -9.59 16.52 2.87
N ARG A 130 -9.50 15.65 3.88
CA ARG A 130 -8.88 14.33 3.74
C ARG A 130 -9.75 13.37 2.93
N VAL A 131 -11.06 13.37 3.10
CA VAL A 131 -12.01 12.59 2.30
C VAL A 131 -11.98 13.04 0.83
N MET A 132 -12.01 14.36 0.59
CA MET A 132 -11.89 14.91 -0.77
C MET A 132 -10.54 14.53 -1.41
N HIS A 133 -9.44 14.69 -0.69
CA HIS A 133 -8.12 14.28 -1.12
C HIS A 133 -8.09 12.79 -1.50
N ALA A 134 -8.56 11.91 -0.61
CA ALA A 134 -8.56 10.46 -0.81
C ALA A 134 -9.40 10.05 -2.03
N SER A 135 -10.54 10.72 -2.26
CA SER A 135 -11.44 10.42 -3.37
C SER A 135 -10.77 10.67 -4.73
N VAL A 136 -10.00 11.76 -4.87
CA VAL A 136 -9.35 12.12 -6.14
C VAL A 136 -8.00 11.43 -6.30
N MET A 137 -7.19 11.37 -5.24
CA MET A 137 -5.90 10.69 -5.23
C MET A 137 -6.02 9.21 -5.65
N SER A 138 -7.11 8.54 -5.27
CA SER A 138 -7.35 7.13 -5.61
C SER A 138 -7.41 6.83 -7.11
N ALA A 139 -7.42 7.86 -7.97
CA ALA A 139 -7.32 7.77 -9.41
C ALA A 139 -5.93 7.33 -9.91
N ILE A 140 -4.87 7.67 -9.17
CA ILE A 140 -3.50 7.58 -9.67
C ILE A 140 -3.09 6.13 -9.89
N MET A 141 -3.29 5.26 -8.90
CA MET A 141 -2.81 3.87 -8.94
C MET A 141 -3.48 3.05 -10.06
N PRO A 142 -4.82 3.02 -10.21
CA PRO A 142 -5.44 2.29 -11.31
C PRO A 142 -5.10 2.86 -12.69
N ALA A 143 -5.01 4.19 -12.83
CA ALA A 143 -4.64 4.79 -14.12
C ALA A 143 -3.18 4.50 -14.49
N SER A 144 -2.25 4.53 -13.51
CA SER A 144 -0.84 4.21 -13.71
C SER A 144 -0.63 2.74 -14.07
N SER A 145 -1.32 1.84 -13.37
CA SER A 145 -1.26 0.40 -13.67
C SER A 145 -1.80 0.09 -15.06
N ALA A 146 -2.90 0.73 -15.44
CA ALA A 146 -3.48 0.57 -16.76
C ALA A 146 -2.57 1.15 -17.86
N TYR A 147 -1.97 2.34 -17.63
CA TYR A 147 -0.99 2.92 -18.54
C TYR A 147 0.21 2.00 -18.75
N MET A 148 0.78 1.44 -17.67
CA MET A 148 1.87 0.47 -17.78
C MET A 148 1.46 -0.79 -18.57
N ALA A 149 0.24 -1.28 -18.37
CA ALA A 149 -0.28 -2.41 -19.12
C ALA A 149 -0.43 -2.11 -20.62
N ASP A 150 -0.82 -0.87 -20.95
CA ASP A 150 -1.02 -0.42 -22.32
C ASP A 150 0.31 -0.26 -23.10
N ILE A 151 1.44 0.06 -22.42
CA ILE A 151 2.77 0.20 -23.04
C ILE A 151 3.60 -1.07 -23.02
N THR A 152 3.14 -2.14 -22.36
CA THR A 152 3.89 -3.40 -22.25
C THR A 152 3.23 -4.51 -23.06
N SER A 153 4.03 -5.33 -23.74
CA SER A 153 3.56 -6.57 -24.39
C SER A 153 3.13 -7.61 -23.35
N VAL A 154 2.37 -8.61 -23.77
CA VAL A 154 1.94 -9.72 -22.91
C VAL A 154 3.14 -10.38 -22.19
N ALA A 155 4.25 -10.57 -22.90
CA ALA A 155 5.47 -11.18 -22.36
C ALA A 155 6.18 -10.31 -21.29
N THR A 156 6.08 -8.96 -21.38
CA THR A 156 6.76 -8.04 -20.48
C THR A 156 5.84 -7.41 -19.43
N ARG A 157 4.52 -7.64 -19.53
CA ARG A 157 3.50 -7.04 -18.67
C ARG A 157 3.74 -7.31 -17.17
N THR A 158 4.07 -8.55 -16.81
CA THR A 158 4.36 -8.94 -15.42
C THR A 158 5.54 -8.13 -14.86
N LYS A 159 6.61 -7.94 -15.63
CA LYS A 159 7.76 -7.12 -15.23
C LYS A 159 7.37 -5.63 -15.10
N GLY A 160 6.52 -5.12 -16.00
CA GLY A 160 5.99 -3.77 -15.93
C GLY A 160 5.16 -3.53 -14.68
N MET A 161 4.21 -4.42 -14.38
CA MET A 161 3.37 -4.33 -13.18
C MET A 161 4.19 -4.48 -11.88
N GLY A 162 5.19 -5.34 -11.88
CA GLY A 162 6.15 -5.45 -10.78
C GLY A 162 6.90 -4.13 -10.53
N ALA A 163 7.31 -3.43 -11.60
CA ALA A 163 7.96 -2.13 -11.47
C ALA A 163 7.03 -1.04 -10.89
N VAL A 164 5.74 -1.05 -11.26
CA VAL A 164 4.70 -0.16 -10.70
C VAL A 164 4.59 -0.36 -9.18
N GLY A 165 4.45 -1.60 -8.74
CA GLY A 165 4.39 -1.94 -7.31
C GLY A 165 5.67 -1.56 -6.56
N ALA A 166 6.85 -1.87 -7.14
CA ALA A 166 8.14 -1.56 -6.55
C ALA A 166 8.37 -0.05 -6.39
N ALA A 167 7.99 0.76 -7.39
CA ALA A 167 8.11 2.22 -7.32
C ALA A 167 7.22 2.81 -6.22
N ASN A 168 5.96 2.39 -6.13
CA ASN A 168 5.07 2.84 -5.08
C ASN A 168 5.57 2.44 -3.69
N ASN A 169 6.05 1.20 -3.52
CA ASN A 169 6.63 0.73 -2.25
C ASN A 169 7.90 1.50 -1.89
N PHE A 170 8.78 1.79 -2.86
CA PHE A 170 9.97 2.59 -2.61
C PHE A 170 9.63 3.99 -2.11
N GLY A 171 8.64 4.66 -2.75
CA GLY A 171 8.11 5.93 -2.26
C GLY A 171 7.56 5.81 -0.84
N SER A 172 6.80 4.76 -0.57
CA SER A 172 6.22 4.52 0.77
C SER A 172 7.26 4.30 1.87
N ILE A 173 8.42 3.76 1.53
CA ILE A 173 9.57 3.60 2.44
C ILE A 173 10.19 4.97 2.74
N LEU A 174 10.35 5.81 1.72
CA LEU A 174 10.94 7.15 1.88
C LEU A 174 10.06 8.10 2.69
N GLY A 175 8.74 7.94 2.63
CA GLY A 175 7.78 8.87 3.24
C GLY A 175 8.04 9.14 4.71
N PRO A 176 7.98 8.17 5.60
CA PRO A 176 8.16 8.41 7.03
C PRO A 176 9.57 8.88 7.40
N ALA A 177 10.61 8.35 6.74
CA ALA A 177 11.98 8.73 7.00
C ALA A 177 12.23 10.21 6.65
N LEU A 178 11.88 10.60 5.43
CA LEU A 178 11.99 12.00 5.00
C LEU A 178 10.96 12.89 5.73
N GLY A 179 9.78 12.37 6.03
CA GLY A 179 8.76 13.07 6.81
C GLY A 179 9.25 13.44 8.19
N GLY A 180 9.90 12.52 8.90
CA GLY A 180 10.53 12.79 10.19
C GLY A 180 11.66 13.83 10.10
N LEU A 181 12.52 13.75 9.08
CA LEU A 181 13.58 14.74 8.85
C LEU A 181 13.01 16.13 8.57
N LEU A 182 12.05 16.24 7.67
CA LEU A 182 11.40 17.50 7.30
C LEU A 182 10.58 18.11 8.45
N ALA A 183 10.02 17.27 9.33
CA ALA A 183 9.33 17.73 10.54
C ALA A 183 10.25 18.48 11.51
N GLY A 184 11.58 18.30 11.39
CA GLY A 184 12.56 19.07 12.14
C GLY A 184 12.58 20.57 11.78
N ILE A 185 12.06 20.97 10.62
CA ILE A 185 11.90 22.39 10.24
C ILE A 185 10.58 22.90 10.84
N THR A 186 9.47 22.30 10.46
CA THR A 186 8.15 22.43 11.11
C THR A 186 7.36 21.13 10.89
N LEU A 187 6.40 20.83 11.78
CA LEU A 187 5.54 19.64 11.64
C LEU A 187 4.72 19.65 10.35
N LEU A 188 4.49 20.80 9.72
CA LEU A 188 3.74 20.95 8.46
C LEU A 188 4.63 20.86 7.23
N THR A 189 5.94 21.08 7.35
CA THR A 189 6.88 21.04 6.20
C THR A 189 6.75 19.78 5.34
N PRO A 190 6.61 18.57 5.92
CA PRO A 190 6.45 17.35 5.13
C PRO A 190 5.23 17.39 4.20
N LEU A 191 4.12 17.99 4.62
CA LEU A 191 2.90 18.12 3.81
C LEU A 191 3.05 19.13 2.68
N TRP A 192 3.70 20.27 2.94
CA TRP A 192 4.01 21.26 1.93
C TRP A 192 4.94 20.70 0.86
N VAL A 193 5.99 19.97 1.28
CA VAL A 193 6.92 19.31 0.36
C VAL A 193 6.21 18.25 -0.46
N ALA A 194 5.38 17.40 0.16
CA ALA A 194 4.60 16.39 -0.56
C ALA A 194 3.66 17.02 -1.61
N SER A 195 3.03 18.16 -1.26
CA SER A 195 2.20 18.93 -2.20
C SER A 195 3.01 19.47 -3.37
N ALA A 196 4.17 20.08 -3.11
CA ALA A 196 5.05 20.61 -4.15
C ALA A 196 5.59 19.50 -5.09
N VAL A 197 6.05 18.38 -4.52
CA VAL A 197 6.51 17.22 -5.28
C VAL A 197 5.39 16.67 -6.17
N ALA A 198 4.16 16.62 -5.67
CA ALA A 198 3.02 16.16 -6.46
C ALA A 198 2.69 17.12 -7.63
N ILE A 199 2.79 18.45 -7.43
CA ILE A 199 2.62 19.44 -8.51
C ILE A 199 3.71 19.25 -9.57
N ILE A 200 4.98 19.19 -9.18
CA ILE A 200 6.11 18.98 -10.10
C ILE A 200 5.91 17.68 -10.89
N THR A 201 5.50 16.62 -10.21
CA THR A 201 5.20 15.34 -10.85
C THR A 201 4.04 15.43 -11.82
N ALA A 202 2.96 16.16 -11.47
CA ALA A 202 1.83 16.40 -12.37
C ALA A 202 2.27 17.14 -13.64
N LEU A 203 3.14 18.13 -13.51
CA LEU A 203 3.70 18.85 -14.65
C LEU A 203 4.56 17.92 -15.53
N PHE A 204 5.40 17.05 -14.94
CA PHE A 204 6.13 16.05 -15.70
C PHE A 204 5.20 15.09 -16.47
N VAL A 205 4.10 14.64 -15.84
CA VAL A 205 3.11 13.81 -16.52
C VAL A 205 2.42 14.58 -17.66
N ILE A 206 2.08 15.86 -17.47
CA ILE A 206 1.43 16.67 -18.52
C ILE A 206 2.33 16.84 -19.72
N PHE A 207 3.58 17.27 -19.51
CA PHE A 207 4.44 17.71 -20.60
C PHE A 207 5.27 16.58 -21.21
N LEU A 208 5.63 15.57 -20.44
CA LEU A 208 6.59 14.55 -20.86
C LEU A 208 5.99 13.16 -21.05
N LEU A 209 4.84 12.83 -20.43
CA LEU A 209 4.24 11.52 -20.62
C LEU A 209 3.52 11.46 -21.96
N PRO A 210 3.85 10.52 -22.88
CA PRO A 210 3.17 10.39 -24.16
C PRO A 210 1.68 10.09 -23.98
N ASP A 211 0.83 10.65 -24.85
CA ASP A 211 -0.55 10.22 -24.97
C ASP A 211 -0.60 8.92 -25.78
N ILE A 212 -1.13 7.86 -25.19
CA ILE A 212 -1.34 6.61 -25.90
C ILE A 212 -2.70 6.65 -26.58
N PRO A 213 -2.76 6.42 -27.90
CA PRO A 213 -4.03 6.27 -28.59
C PRO A 213 -4.89 5.20 -27.90
N LYS A 214 -6.17 5.47 -27.72
CA LYS A 214 -7.09 4.46 -27.20
C LYS A 214 -7.08 3.27 -28.16
N VAL A 215 -6.52 2.15 -27.73
CA VAL A 215 -6.72 0.89 -28.43
C VAL A 215 -8.22 0.60 -28.29
N ALA A 216 -8.94 0.64 -29.44
CA ALA A 216 -10.32 0.23 -29.44
C ALA A 216 -10.41 -1.17 -28.82
N PRO A 217 -11.40 -1.43 -27.95
CA PRO A 217 -11.56 -2.76 -27.39
C PRO A 217 -11.57 -3.73 -28.56
N SER A 218 -10.60 -4.64 -28.62
CA SER A 218 -10.59 -5.67 -29.65
C SER A 218 -11.92 -6.40 -29.50
N THR A 219 -12.77 -6.28 -30.51
CA THR A 219 -14.09 -6.92 -30.59
C THR A 219 -14.00 -8.45 -30.55
N GLY A 220 -12.79 -8.99 -30.43
CA GLY A 220 -12.50 -10.43 -30.39
C GLY A 220 -11.99 -10.95 -29.04
N GLN A 221 -11.66 -10.09 -28.05
CA GLN A 221 -11.55 -10.61 -26.69
C GLN A 221 -12.98 -10.75 -26.15
N SER A 222 -13.57 -11.88 -26.50
CA SER A 222 -14.76 -12.39 -25.81
C SER A 222 -14.54 -12.10 -24.30
N ARG A 223 -15.48 -11.36 -23.71
CA ARG A 223 -15.75 -11.48 -22.27
C ARG A 223 -15.82 -12.97 -22.06
N GLY A 224 -14.67 -13.54 -21.64
CA GLY A 224 -14.51 -15.00 -21.53
C GLY A 224 -15.74 -15.55 -20.88
N THR A 225 -16.28 -16.58 -21.51
CA THR A 225 -17.34 -17.46 -20.99
C THR A 225 -17.37 -17.36 -19.49
N ALA A 226 -18.50 -16.94 -18.94
CA ALA A 226 -18.74 -16.57 -17.54
C ALA A 226 -17.73 -17.22 -16.59
N SER A 227 -16.57 -16.59 -16.42
CA SER A 227 -15.58 -16.99 -15.43
C SER A 227 -16.37 -17.04 -14.14
N GLN A 228 -16.49 -18.21 -13.53
CA GLN A 228 -17.13 -18.37 -12.24
C GLN A 228 -16.55 -17.24 -11.39
N LYS A 229 -17.41 -16.31 -10.94
CA LYS A 229 -16.97 -15.12 -10.21
C LYS A 229 -16.26 -15.61 -8.98
N LEU A 230 -14.92 -15.55 -9.00
CA LEU A 230 -14.12 -15.90 -7.85
C LEU A 230 -14.60 -15.03 -6.68
N GLY A 231 -15.12 -15.65 -5.63
CA GLY A 231 -15.64 -14.96 -4.47
C GLY A 231 -14.60 -14.91 -3.34
N TYR A 232 -14.78 -13.99 -2.41
CA TYR A 232 -13.92 -13.90 -1.20
C TYR A 232 -13.89 -15.21 -0.38
N PHE A 233 -14.93 -16.02 -0.46
CA PHE A 233 -15.08 -17.28 0.27
C PHE A 233 -14.71 -18.53 -0.55
N ASP A 234 -14.08 -18.37 -1.72
CA ASP A 234 -13.59 -19.52 -2.48
C ASP A 234 -12.58 -20.31 -1.63
N PRO A 235 -12.81 -21.63 -1.39
CA PRO A 235 -11.96 -22.43 -0.50
C PRO A 235 -10.49 -22.48 -0.90
N ARG A 236 -10.16 -22.16 -2.16
CA ARG A 236 -8.78 -22.14 -2.66
C ARG A 236 -7.99 -20.94 -2.14
N ILE A 237 -8.64 -19.77 -2.06
CA ILE A 237 -7.99 -18.50 -1.69
C ILE A 237 -8.36 -18.04 -0.30
N PHE A 238 -9.46 -18.51 0.27
CA PHE A 238 -9.97 -18.10 1.58
C PHE A 238 -8.94 -18.16 2.72
N PRO A 239 -8.06 -19.20 2.81
CA PRO A 239 -7.00 -19.23 3.81
C PRO A 239 -6.03 -18.05 3.71
N TYR A 240 -5.69 -17.64 2.49
CA TYR A 240 -4.83 -16.48 2.28
C TYR A 240 -5.55 -15.18 2.57
N ILE A 241 -6.83 -15.06 2.20
CA ILE A 241 -7.62 -13.85 2.45
C ILE A 241 -7.78 -13.58 3.95
N ILE A 242 -8.04 -14.61 4.77
CA ILE A 242 -8.07 -14.48 6.24
C ILE A 242 -6.71 -13.98 6.75
N VAL A 243 -5.62 -14.63 6.31
CA VAL A 243 -4.27 -14.22 6.71
C VAL A 243 -4.01 -12.78 6.31
N GLY A 244 -4.28 -12.39 5.07
CA GLY A 244 -4.07 -11.02 4.59
C GLY A 244 -4.92 -10.00 5.34
N ALA A 245 -6.21 -10.25 5.52
CA ALA A 245 -7.13 -9.34 6.20
C ALA A 245 -6.71 -9.07 7.66
N LEU A 246 -6.44 -10.12 8.43
CA LEU A 246 -6.03 -10.00 9.83
C LEU A 246 -4.62 -9.40 9.96
N MET A 247 -3.71 -9.78 9.06
CA MET A 247 -2.34 -9.27 9.03
C MET A 247 -2.33 -7.76 8.76
N PHE A 248 -3.02 -7.29 7.72
CA PHE A 248 -3.06 -5.85 7.39
C PHE A 248 -3.89 -5.05 8.41
N MET A 249 -4.94 -5.64 9.00
CA MET A 249 -5.69 -5.00 10.07
C MET A 249 -4.83 -4.78 11.31
N GLY A 250 -4.13 -5.81 11.78
CA GLY A 250 -3.23 -5.70 12.93
C GLY A 250 -2.07 -4.73 12.67
N MET A 251 -1.49 -4.78 11.48
CA MET A 251 -0.45 -3.82 11.09
C MET A 251 -0.97 -2.38 11.09
N ALA A 252 -2.12 -2.11 10.50
CA ALA A 252 -2.70 -0.78 10.41
C ALA A 252 -3.09 -0.23 11.79
N LEU A 253 -3.59 -1.09 12.68
CA LEU A 253 -3.92 -0.79 14.07
C LEU A 253 -2.66 -0.31 14.82
N VAL A 254 -1.58 -1.08 14.74
CA VAL A 254 -0.31 -0.77 15.39
C VAL A 254 0.32 0.47 14.76
N GLN A 255 0.42 0.55 13.44
CA GLN A 255 1.06 1.67 12.75
C GLN A 255 0.41 3.01 13.09
N GLN A 256 -0.91 3.04 13.26
CA GLN A 256 -1.63 4.26 13.62
C GLN A 256 -1.32 4.74 15.04
N THR A 257 -1.07 3.82 15.97
CA THR A 257 -0.86 4.14 17.39
C THR A 257 0.61 4.34 17.77
N LEU A 258 1.53 3.91 16.90
CA LEU A 258 2.97 3.94 17.20
C LEU A 258 3.49 5.35 17.48
N ALA A 259 3.07 6.36 16.73
CA ALA A 259 3.52 7.74 16.98
C ALA A 259 3.10 8.22 18.37
N PHE A 260 1.88 7.88 18.81
CA PHE A 260 1.42 8.17 20.17
C PHE A 260 2.28 7.45 21.22
N ARG A 261 2.57 6.17 20.98
CA ARG A 261 3.39 5.35 21.88
C ARG A 261 4.80 5.92 22.04
N PHE A 262 5.45 6.31 20.93
CA PHE A 262 6.77 6.94 20.98
C PHE A 262 6.72 8.24 21.80
N GLN A 263 5.70 9.04 21.62
CA GLN A 263 5.52 10.29 22.36
C GLN A 263 5.33 10.05 23.87
N ASP A 264 4.42 9.14 24.22
CA ASP A 264 4.01 8.93 25.61
C ASP A 264 5.10 8.20 26.42
N VAL A 265 5.68 7.14 25.87
CA VAL A 265 6.68 6.32 26.58
C VAL A 265 8.02 7.05 26.72
N LEU A 266 8.42 7.81 25.70
CA LEU A 266 9.72 8.49 25.71
C LEU A 266 9.63 9.95 26.18
N GLY A 267 8.43 10.47 26.44
CA GLY A 267 8.22 11.86 26.87
C GLY A 267 8.66 12.90 25.84
N LEU A 268 8.51 12.58 24.54
CA LEU A 268 9.04 13.40 23.46
C LEU A 268 8.08 14.54 23.09
N THR A 269 8.65 15.66 22.64
CA THR A 269 7.91 16.72 21.95
C THR A 269 7.34 16.19 20.62
N ALA A 270 6.40 16.89 20.03
CA ALA A 270 5.80 16.50 18.75
C ALA A 270 6.84 16.38 17.63
N VAL A 271 7.81 17.31 17.55
CA VAL A 271 8.89 17.28 16.56
C VAL A 271 9.84 16.10 16.80
N GLU A 272 10.29 15.90 18.04
CA GLU A 272 11.16 14.77 18.38
C GLU A 272 10.48 13.43 18.13
N THR A 273 9.16 13.34 18.39
CA THR A 273 8.35 12.17 18.08
C THR A 273 8.35 11.88 16.57
N ALA A 274 8.07 12.89 15.75
CA ALA A 274 8.06 12.73 14.30
C ALA A 274 9.42 12.28 13.76
N GLN A 275 10.52 12.86 14.29
CA GLN A 275 11.88 12.49 13.90
C GLN A 275 12.24 11.06 14.34
N THR A 276 12.02 10.74 15.61
CA THR A 276 12.37 9.43 16.17
C THR A 276 11.56 8.30 15.53
N PHE A 277 10.27 8.54 15.36
CA PHE A 277 9.39 7.59 14.68
C PHE A 277 9.72 7.45 13.20
N GLY A 278 10.07 8.55 12.52
CA GLY A 278 10.53 8.54 11.14
C GLY A 278 11.79 7.68 10.95
N ILE A 279 12.78 7.80 11.85
CA ILE A 279 13.99 6.96 11.87
C ILE A 279 13.60 5.48 12.09
N ALA A 280 12.75 5.20 13.06
CA ALA A 280 12.31 3.84 13.37
C ALA A 280 11.58 3.18 12.19
N MET A 281 10.73 3.94 11.48
CA MET A 281 10.08 3.47 10.24
C MET A 281 11.09 3.26 9.11
N GLY A 282 12.10 4.12 8.99
CA GLY A 282 13.20 3.91 8.04
C GLY A 282 13.97 2.62 8.31
N CYS A 283 14.30 2.34 9.56
CA CYS A 283 14.93 1.07 9.98
C CYS A 283 14.03 -0.14 9.69
N SER A 284 12.73 -0.04 9.97
CA SER A 284 11.73 -1.07 9.65
C SER A 284 11.67 -1.35 8.14
N ALA A 285 11.66 -0.32 7.34
CA ALA A 285 11.64 -0.41 5.89
C ALA A 285 12.93 -1.05 5.33
N ALA A 286 14.09 -0.67 5.85
CA ALA A 286 15.37 -1.30 5.49
C ALA A 286 15.37 -2.79 5.84
N ALA A 287 14.90 -3.16 7.03
CA ALA A 287 14.76 -4.55 7.45
C ALA A 287 13.82 -5.35 6.54
N SER A 288 12.71 -4.74 6.11
CA SER A 288 11.79 -5.34 5.14
C SER A 288 12.47 -5.64 3.80
N LEU A 289 13.23 -4.68 3.25
CA LEU A 289 13.99 -4.88 2.01
C LEU A 289 15.07 -5.95 2.15
N VAL A 290 15.82 -5.94 3.25
CA VAL A 290 16.84 -6.96 3.54
C VAL A 290 16.20 -8.34 3.60
N SER A 291 15.05 -8.50 4.23
CA SER A 291 14.33 -9.77 4.31
C SER A 291 13.83 -10.24 2.94
N GLN A 292 13.31 -9.34 2.10
CA GLN A 292 12.84 -9.68 0.77
C GLN A 292 13.99 -10.06 -0.18
N ILE A 293 15.04 -9.26 -0.22
CA ILE A 293 16.16 -9.46 -1.16
C ILE A 293 17.17 -10.46 -0.61
N GLY A 294 17.46 -10.38 0.69
CA GLY A 294 18.50 -11.20 1.33
C GLY A 294 18.06 -12.62 1.64
N LEU A 295 16.85 -12.80 2.16
CA LEU A 295 16.35 -14.12 2.58
C LEU A 295 15.44 -14.76 1.53
N MET A 296 14.39 -14.05 1.09
CA MET A 296 13.34 -14.64 0.28
C MET A 296 13.83 -15.03 -1.13
N GLN A 297 14.81 -14.30 -1.69
CA GLN A 297 15.40 -14.65 -2.99
C GLN A 297 16.44 -15.76 -2.93
N ARG A 298 16.99 -16.07 -1.75
CA ARG A 298 18.05 -17.08 -1.58
C ARG A 298 17.54 -18.41 -1.04
N ILE A 299 16.37 -18.42 -0.41
CA ILE A 299 15.81 -19.61 0.24
C ILE A 299 14.50 -19.96 -0.45
N ASN A 300 14.43 -21.14 -1.06
CA ASN A 300 13.25 -21.64 -1.73
C ASN A 300 12.29 -22.26 -0.71
N LEU A 301 11.35 -21.46 -0.18
CA LEU A 301 10.28 -21.90 0.69
C LEU A 301 8.93 -21.65 0.02
N THR A 302 7.94 -22.50 0.32
CA THR A 302 6.57 -22.29 -0.12
C THR A 302 5.94 -21.07 0.58
N PRO A 303 4.89 -20.46 0.03
CA PRO A 303 4.22 -19.32 0.65
C PRO A 303 3.78 -19.59 2.10
N PHE A 304 3.26 -20.78 2.40
CA PHE A 304 2.88 -21.14 3.76
C PHE A 304 4.09 -21.30 4.70
N GLN A 305 5.22 -21.81 4.21
CA GLN A 305 6.45 -21.92 5.00
C GLN A 305 7.00 -20.50 5.33
N TRP A 306 6.98 -19.57 4.37
CA TRP A 306 7.31 -18.18 4.63
C TRP A 306 6.39 -17.53 5.67
N LEU A 307 5.08 -17.76 5.61
CA LEU A 307 4.14 -17.26 6.61
C LEU A 307 4.40 -17.87 8.00
N ARG A 308 4.79 -19.14 8.09
CA ARG A 308 5.18 -19.79 9.37
C ARG A 308 6.43 -19.18 10.00
N VAL A 309 7.33 -18.61 9.19
CA VAL A 309 8.50 -17.88 9.68
C VAL A 309 8.13 -16.43 10.03
N ALA A 310 7.35 -15.78 9.19
CA ALA A 310 7.06 -14.36 9.32
C ALA A 310 6.10 -14.02 10.49
N LEU A 311 5.05 -14.84 10.69
CA LEU A 311 4.04 -14.56 11.72
C LEU A 311 4.59 -14.60 13.16
N PRO A 312 5.47 -15.53 13.57
CA PRO A 312 6.13 -15.48 14.86
C PRO A 312 6.99 -14.22 15.03
N ILE A 313 7.73 -13.82 14.01
CA ILE A 313 8.55 -12.59 14.04
C ILE A 313 7.66 -11.38 14.29
N LEU A 314 6.53 -11.30 13.61
CA LEU A 314 5.55 -10.22 13.78
C LEU A 314 4.90 -10.27 15.18
N ALA A 315 4.52 -11.44 15.67
CA ALA A 315 3.97 -11.58 17.02
C ALA A 315 4.99 -11.12 18.08
N ILE A 316 6.26 -11.53 17.98
CA ILE A 316 7.33 -11.08 18.86
C ILE A 316 7.51 -9.57 18.76
N ALA A 317 7.50 -9.00 17.56
CA ALA A 317 7.61 -7.56 17.36
C ALA A 317 6.50 -6.79 18.10
N PHE A 318 5.25 -7.25 18.03
CA PHE A 318 4.13 -6.60 18.71
C PHE A 318 4.19 -6.78 20.24
N ALA A 319 4.61 -7.94 20.74
CA ALA A 319 4.88 -8.12 22.15
C ALA A 319 6.01 -7.20 22.65
N CYS A 320 7.10 -7.08 21.88
CA CYS A 320 8.18 -6.15 22.19
C CYS A 320 7.69 -4.69 22.20
N LEU A 321 6.83 -4.30 21.24
CA LEU A 321 6.24 -2.94 21.24
C LEU A 321 5.34 -2.70 22.45
N ALA A 322 4.61 -3.71 22.91
CA ALA A 322 3.78 -3.59 24.12
C ALA A 322 4.61 -3.39 25.38
N LEU A 323 5.78 -4.05 25.45
CA LEU A 323 6.68 -4.02 26.62
C LEU A 323 7.76 -2.93 26.54
N ALA A 324 7.86 -2.25 25.37
CA ALA A 324 8.95 -1.30 25.16
C ALA A 324 8.79 -0.04 26.02
N ASP A 325 9.82 0.25 26.80
CA ASP A 325 10.00 1.41 27.66
C ASP A 325 11.18 2.29 27.24
N THR A 326 11.98 1.83 26.28
CA THR A 326 13.17 2.51 25.79
C THR A 326 13.13 2.70 24.27
N ARG A 327 13.76 3.79 23.79
CA ARG A 327 13.90 4.08 22.37
C ARG A 327 14.49 2.92 21.57
N ASN A 328 15.53 2.30 22.13
CA ASN A 328 16.24 1.21 21.41
C ASN A 328 15.37 -0.03 21.26
N LEU A 329 14.60 -0.40 22.29
CA LEU A 329 13.69 -1.53 22.23
C LEU A 329 12.54 -1.28 21.24
N MET A 330 11.99 -0.05 21.22
CA MET A 330 10.96 0.35 20.23
C MET A 330 11.49 0.26 18.80
N ILE A 331 12.70 0.78 18.54
CA ILE A 331 13.31 0.70 17.19
C ILE A 331 13.58 -0.78 16.83
N THR A 332 14.10 -1.59 17.76
CA THR A 332 14.35 -3.01 17.52
C THR A 332 13.06 -3.77 17.19
N ALA A 333 11.98 -3.49 17.92
CA ALA A 333 10.68 -4.07 17.64
C ALA A 333 10.14 -3.66 16.25
N MET A 334 10.36 -2.42 15.82
CA MET A 334 10.00 -1.99 14.48
C MET A 334 10.87 -2.63 13.39
N VAL A 335 12.15 -2.88 13.65
CA VAL A 335 13.02 -3.66 12.76
C VAL A 335 12.48 -5.08 12.59
N LEU A 336 12.09 -5.74 13.68
CA LEU A 336 11.45 -7.07 13.64
C LEU A 336 10.13 -7.03 12.87
N GLN A 337 9.29 -6.00 13.09
CA GLN A 337 8.04 -5.80 12.35
C GLN A 337 8.31 -5.66 10.85
N GLY A 338 9.30 -4.85 10.47
CA GLY A 338 9.71 -4.68 9.08
C GLY A 338 10.18 -5.97 8.44
N ALA A 339 11.05 -6.71 9.12
CA ALA A 339 11.55 -8.01 8.66
C ALA A 339 10.39 -9.00 8.46
N GLY A 340 9.48 -9.10 9.42
CA GLY A 340 8.32 -9.98 9.34
C GLY A 340 7.38 -9.61 8.20
N MET A 341 7.06 -8.32 8.02
CA MET A 341 6.22 -7.86 6.91
C MET A 341 6.89 -8.03 5.55
N GLY A 342 8.22 -7.86 5.48
CA GLY A 342 9.01 -8.12 4.28
C GLY A 342 8.90 -9.55 3.77
N LEU A 343 8.67 -10.50 4.66
CA LEU A 343 8.44 -11.91 4.32
C LEU A 343 6.95 -12.21 4.11
N ALA A 344 6.09 -11.73 5.02
CA ALA A 344 4.66 -12.08 5.03
C ALA A 344 3.88 -11.51 3.84
N GLY A 345 4.14 -10.24 3.47
CA GLY A 345 3.42 -9.58 2.39
C GLY A 345 3.55 -10.28 1.03
N PRO A 346 4.79 -10.48 0.52
CA PRO A 346 5.00 -11.23 -0.72
C PRO A 346 4.53 -12.69 -0.64
N ALA A 347 4.72 -13.37 0.51
CA ALA A 347 4.27 -14.75 0.69
C ALA A 347 2.73 -14.87 0.59
N PHE A 348 1.99 -13.94 1.21
CA PHE A 348 0.54 -13.84 1.11
C PHE A 348 0.08 -13.67 -0.36
N MET A 349 0.66 -12.69 -1.06
CA MET A 349 0.28 -12.40 -2.45
C MET A 349 0.63 -13.56 -3.40
N ALA A 350 1.83 -14.12 -3.27
CA ALA A 350 2.25 -15.27 -4.06
C ALA A 350 1.38 -16.50 -3.79
N GLY A 351 1.07 -16.78 -2.52
CA GLY A 351 0.24 -17.91 -2.15
C GLY A 351 -1.18 -17.81 -2.69
N ALA A 352 -1.80 -16.62 -2.61
CA ALA A 352 -3.11 -16.38 -3.18
C ALA A 352 -3.11 -16.54 -4.72
N SER A 353 -2.07 -16.05 -5.41
CA SER A 353 -1.93 -16.15 -6.86
C SER A 353 -1.73 -17.60 -7.34
N LEU A 354 -0.91 -18.38 -6.65
CA LEU A 354 -0.62 -19.78 -6.98
C LEU A 354 -1.79 -20.73 -6.63
N ALA A 355 -2.72 -20.29 -5.79
CA ALA A 355 -3.89 -21.11 -5.41
C ALA A 355 -4.95 -21.24 -6.51
N VAL A 356 -4.87 -20.43 -7.57
CA VAL A 356 -5.85 -20.34 -8.67
C VAL A 356 -5.20 -20.61 -10.02
N GLU A 357 -6.02 -20.71 -11.06
CA GLU A 357 -5.54 -20.91 -12.41
C GLU A 357 -5.03 -19.59 -13.05
N PRO A 358 -4.16 -19.67 -14.09
CA PRO A 358 -3.58 -18.49 -14.72
C PRO A 358 -4.61 -17.46 -15.19
N HIS A 359 -5.78 -17.89 -15.65
CA HIS A 359 -6.85 -17.01 -16.11
C HIS A 359 -7.62 -16.31 -14.95
N GLU A 360 -7.53 -16.82 -13.72
CA GLU A 360 -8.15 -16.26 -12.52
C GLU A 360 -7.23 -15.29 -11.74
N GLN A 361 -5.93 -15.23 -12.08
CA GLN A 361 -4.92 -14.47 -11.33
C GLN A 361 -5.27 -12.97 -11.21
N GLY A 362 -5.89 -12.39 -12.23
CA GLY A 362 -6.35 -11.00 -12.17
C GLY A 362 -7.44 -10.78 -11.11
N ALA A 363 -8.39 -11.72 -11.02
CA ALA A 363 -9.46 -11.66 -10.02
C ALA A 363 -8.91 -11.83 -8.58
N VAL A 364 -8.02 -12.79 -8.38
CA VAL A 364 -7.35 -13.03 -7.10
C VAL A 364 -6.50 -11.83 -6.68
N ALA A 365 -5.74 -11.24 -7.60
CA ALA A 365 -4.94 -10.05 -7.29
C ALA A 365 -5.81 -8.88 -6.80
N GLY A 366 -7.01 -8.71 -7.38
CA GLY A 366 -8.00 -7.73 -6.93
C GLY A 366 -8.53 -8.03 -5.52
N ILE A 367 -8.91 -9.29 -5.25
CA ILE A 367 -9.43 -9.71 -3.95
C ILE A 367 -8.34 -9.60 -2.87
N ALA A 368 -7.15 -10.15 -3.11
CA ALA A 368 -6.03 -10.07 -2.19
C ALA A 368 -5.57 -8.63 -1.96
N GLY A 369 -5.51 -7.83 -3.03
CA GLY A 369 -5.17 -6.40 -2.95
C GLY A 369 -6.16 -5.57 -2.11
N SER A 370 -7.41 -6.01 -1.96
CA SER A 370 -8.41 -5.33 -1.13
C SER A 370 -8.19 -5.52 0.38
N CYS A 371 -7.42 -6.53 0.79
CA CYS A 371 -7.12 -6.79 2.21
C CYS A 371 -6.39 -5.60 2.87
N GLY A 372 -5.46 -4.96 2.15
CA GLY A 372 -4.76 -3.77 2.64
C GLY A 372 -5.71 -2.60 2.96
N PRO A 373 -6.42 -2.03 1.98
CA PRO A 373 -7.38 -0.95 2.23
C PRO A 373 -8.44 -1.27 3.28
N LEU A 374 -8.97 -2.50 3.33
CA LEU A 374 -9.91 -2.94 4.37
C LEU A 374 -9.25 -2.94 5.76
N GLY A 375 -8.01 -3.45 5.85
CA GLY A 375 -7.23 -3.40 7.09
C GLY A 375 -7.01 -1.97 7.58
N PHE A 376 -6.66 -1.05 6.68
CA PHE A 376 -6.48 0.38 6.98
C PHE A 376 -7.79 1.15 7.18
N THR A 377 -8.95 0.54 6.91
CA THR A 377 -10.26 1.11 7.28
C THR A 377 -10.60 0.76 8.73
N VAL A 378 -10.41 -0.50 9.13
CA VAL A 378 -10.82 -1.00 10.44
C VAL A 378 -9.72 -0.83 11.49
N GLY A 379 -8.47 -1.14 11.12
CA GLY A 379 -7.31 -1.13 12.03
C GLY A 379 -7.11 0.18 12.79
N PRO A 380 -7.04 1.34 12.12
CA PRO A 380 -6.85 2.62 12.81
C PRO A 380 -7.96 2.95 13.80
N LEU A 381 -9.23 2.66 13.49
CA LEU A 381 -10.35 2.90 14.41
C LEU A 381 -10.21 2.07 15.68
N LEU A 382 -9.95 0.77 15.53
CA LEU A 382 -9.70 -0.11 16.67
C LEU A 382 -8.45 0.32 17.44
N GLY A 383 -7.39 0.72 16.72
CA GLY A 383 -6.15 1.20 17.33
C GLY A 383 -6.37 2.45 18.19
N GLY A 384 -7.01 3.47 17.64
CA GLY A 384 -7.33 4.70 18.36
C GLY A 384 -8.24 4.46 19.55
N PHE A 385 -9.25 3.62 19.40
CA PHE A 385 -10.16 3.24 20.48
C PHE A 385 -9.44 2.50 21.62
N PHE A 386 -8.65 1.49 21.29
CA PHE A 386 -7.90 0.71 22.28
C PHE A 386 -6.83 1.54 22.98
N TYR A 387 -6.20 2.46 22.25
CA TYR A 387 -5.17 3.33 22.82
C TYR A 387 -5.72 4.27 23.89
N GLN A 388 -6.97 4.73 23.74
CA GLN A 388 -7.66 5.53 24.76
C GLN A 388 -7.96 4.73 26.04
N ILE A 389 -8.11 3.41 25.94
CA ILE A 389 -8.32 2.54 27.11
C ILE A 389 -6.99 2.28 27.83
N SER A 390 -5.97 1.87 27.06
CA SER A 390 -4.61 1.68 27.53
C SER A 390 -3.61 1.81 26.37
N PRO A 391 -2.50 2.53 26.55
CA PRO A 391 -1.46 2.67 25.53
C PRO A 391 -0.85 1.35 25.04
N ASP A 392 -0.92 0.28 25.84
CA ASP A 392 -0.37 -1.05 25.51
C ASP A 392 -1.39 -1.95 24.81
N LEU A 393 -2.68 -1.68 24.97
CA LEU A 393 -3.75 -2.55 24.51
C LEU A 393 -3.74 -2.81 22.98
N PRO A 394 -3.46 -1.82 22.11
CA PRO A 394 -3.36 -2.05 20.68
C PRO A 394 -2.35 -3.14 20.31
N TYR A 395 -1.20 -3.16 20.97
CA TYR A 395 -0.10 -4.09 20.70
C TYR A 395 -0.40 -5.48 21.22
N TRP A 396 -0.92 -5.59 22.45
CA TRP A 396 -1.37 -6.87 23.02
C TRP A 396 -2.53 -7.48 22.24
N PHE A 397 -3.47 -6.68 21.80
CA PHE A 397 -4.57 -7.14 20.96
C PHE A 397 -4.09 -7.69 19.62
N THR A 398 -3.15 -6.98 18.98
CA THR A 398 -2.53 -7.43 17.73
C THR A 398 -1.74 -8.72 17.94
N PHE A 399 -0.93 -8.79 18.99
CA PHE A 399 -0.23 -10.03 19.38
C PHE A 399 -1.21 -11.19 19.53
N ALA A 400 -2.32 -10.97 20.27
CA ALA A 400 -3.34 -12.00 20.51
C ALA A 400 -4.02 -12.50 19.21
N ILE A 401 -4.22 -11.63 18.21
CA ILE A 401 -4.74 -12.03 16.89
C ILE A 401 -3.73 -12.86 16.10
N TYR A 402 -2.43 -12.56 16.22
CA TYR A 402 -1.41 -13.28 15.46
C TYR A 402 -1.16 -14.70 15.98
N LEU A 403 -1.46 -15.00 17.23
CA LEU A 403 -1.34 -16.36 17.77
C LEU A 403 -2.30 -17.36 17.10
N PRO A 404 -3.63 -17.15 17.07
CA PRO A 404 -4.53 -18.06 16.36
C PRO A 404 -4.27 -18.04 14.85
N LEU A 405 -3.82 -16.93 14.27
CA LEU A 405 -3.43 -16.86 12.87
C LEU A 405 -2.23 -17.77 12.57
N LEU A 406 -1.23 -17.78 13.45
CA LEU A 406 -0.09 -18.70 13.37
C LEU A 406 -0.56 -20.17 13.45
N VAL A 407 -1.40 -20.49 14.43
CA VAL A 407 -1.99 -21.86 14.58
C VAL A 407 -2.76 -22.25 13.31
N PHE A 408 -3.53 -21.32 12.75
CA PHE A 408 -4.25 -21.55 11.51
C PHE A 408 -3.30 -21.88 10.34
N VAL A 409 -2.25 -21.07 10.14
CA VAL A 409 -1.25 -21.31 9.08
C VAL A 409 -0.46 -22.60 9.30
N MET A 410 -0.15 -22.96 10.55
CA MET A 410 0.52 -24.23 10.86
C MET A 410 -0.34 -25.45 10.52
N ARG A 411 -1.66 -25.35 10.62
CA ARG A 411 -2.61 -26.44 10.30
C ARG A 411 -2.88 -26.60 8.80
N GLN A 412 -2.51 -25.64 7.95
CA GLN A 412 -2.77 -25.66 6.50
C GLN A 412 -1.87 -26.61 5.69
N ARG A 413 -1.61 -27.81 6.18
CA ARG A 413 -0.80 -28.85 5.50
C ARG A 413 -1.43 -29.36 4.19
N ARG A 414 -2.78 -29.37 4.09
CA ARG A 414 -3.49 -29.84 2.90
C ARG A 414 -3.39 -28.81 1.75
N GLY A 415 -3.43 -27.52 2.05
CA GLY A 415 -3.23 -26.45 1.07
C GLY A 415 -1.81 -26.46 0.48
N GLU A 416 -0.82 -26.72 1.31
CA GLU A 416 0.59 -26.85 0.93
C GLU A 416 0.80 -28.01 -0.06
N LYS A 417 0.33 -29.22 0.27
CA LYS A 417 0.43 -30.38 -0.63
C LYS A 417 -0.23 -30.17 -1.99
N ARG A 418 -1.35 -29.48 -2.05
CA ARG A 418 -2.01 -29.12 -3.31
C ARG A 418 -1.22 -28.12 -4.13
N LEU A 419 -0.56 -27.18 -3.47
CA LEU A 419 0.28 -26.18 -4.11
C LEU A 419 1.55 -26.82 -4.67
N ASP A 420 2.23 -27.68 -3.88
CA ASP A 420 3.42 -28.42 -4.31
C ASP A 420 3.13 -29.31 -5.52
N GLN A 421 1.97 -30.00 -5.53
CA GLN A 421 1.54 -30.79 -6.69
C GLN A 421 1.30 -29.94 -7.93
N ARG A 422 0.79 -28.72 -7.80
CA ARG A 422 0.59 -27.81 -8.93
C ARG A 422 1.91 -27.25 -9.46
N ILE A 423 2.83 -26.86 -8.59
CA ILE A 423 4.17 -26.39 -8.99
C ILE A 423 4.90 -27.50 -9.74
N ALA A 424 4.91 -28.71 -9.21
CA ALA A 424 5.54 -29.87 -9.87
C ALA A 424 4.89 -30.20 -11.22
N ALA A 425 3.56 -30.04 -11.38
CA ALA A 425 2.88 -30.24 -12.63
C ALA A 425 3.20 -29.16 -13.68
N GLN A 426 3.44 -27.92 -13.26
CA GLN A 426 3.85 -26.82 -14.15
C GLN A 426 5.30 -26.96 -14.61
N ASP A 427 6.21 -27.39 -13.74
CA ASP A 427 7.61 -27.66 -14.10
C ASP A 427 7.72 -28.82 -15.10
N ASN A 428 6.93 -29.88 -14.94
CA ASN A 428 6.88 -31.00 -15.88
C ASN A 428 6.24 -30.66 -17.23
N SER A 429 5.46 -29.58 -17.33
CA SER A 429 4.86 -29.12 -18.59
C SER A 429 5.76 -28.14 -19.36
N ALA A 430 6.80 -27.63 -18.71
CA ALA A 430 7.76 -26.67 -19.28
C ALA A 430 9.06 -27.33 -19.78
N THR A 431 9.28 -28.63 -19.44
CA THR A 431 10.31 -29.52 -19.99
C THR A 431 9.78 -30.35 -21.15
#